data_b5e7188b3942003eb64c587e23084489
#
_entry.id   b5e7188b3942003eb64c587e23084489
#
_cell.length_a   1.000
_cell.length_b   1.000
_cell.length_c   1.000
_cell.angle_alpha   90.00
_cell.angle_beta   90.00
_cell.angle_gamma   90.00
#
_symmetry.space_group_name_H-M   'P 1'
#
loop_
_entity.id
_entity.type
_entity.pdbx_description
1 polymer ?
#
loop_
_entity_poly.entity_id
_entity_poly.type
_entity_poly.pdbx_seq_one_letter_code
_entity_poly.pdbx_strand_id
1 'polypeptide(L)'
;MRVAKLREHHAARLAELHAALAAAGEPQSAEQVIPILFRRPLDLQQRFFAMGEAIAHLNFLCQAGRARRRVQADGAIRFGPHVG
;
A
#
# COMPACT_ATOMS: atom_id res chain seq x y z
N MET A 1 -6.55 -19.93 15.82
CA MET A 1 -6.54 -18.93 16.07
C MET A 1 -6.64 -17.70 15.24
N ARG A 2 -7.41 -16.77 15.71
CA ARG A 2 -7.71 -15.55 14.99
C ARG A 2 -6.48 -14.70 14.70
N VAL A 3 -5.53 -14.66 15.65
CA VAL A 3 -4.34 -13.84 15.48
C VAL A 3 -3.49 -14.33 14.33
N ALA A 4 -3.33 -15.65 14.19
CA ALA A 4 -2.55 -16.23 13.09
C ALA A 4 -3.20 -15.93 11.74
N LYS A 5 -4.53 -16.06 11.65
CA LYS A 5 -5.24 -15.76 10.41
C LYS A 5 -5.15 -14.30 10.03
N LEU A 6 -5.21 -13.39 11.02
CA LEU A 6 -5.04 -11.97 10.76
C LEU A 6 -3.64 -11.65 10.24
N ARG A 7 -2.62 -12.28 10.81
CA ARG A 7 -1.25 -12.11 10.32
C ARG A 7 -1.08 -12.61 8.90
N GLU A 8 -1.65 -13.77 8.59
CA GLU A 8 -1.60 -14.34 7.24
C GLU A 8 -2.29 -13.41 6.25
N HIS A 9 -3.44 -12.84 6.64
CA HIS A 9 -4.18 -11.89 5.82
C HIS A 9 -3.34 -10.64 5.54
N HIS A 10 -2.74 -10.09 6.58
CA HIS A 10 -1.89 -8.91 6.44
C HIS A 10 -0.65 -9.22 5.60
N ALA A 11 -0.03 -10.36 5.82
CA ALA A 11 1.14 -10.76 5.04
C ALA A 11 0.80 -10.90 3.55
N ALA A 12 -0.36 -11.50 3.24
CA ALA A 12 -0.81 -11.64 1.86
C ALA A 12 -1.08 -10.28 1.21
N ARG A 13 -1.72 -9.36 1.93
CA ARG A 13 -1.98 -8.01 1.43
C ARG A 13 -0.70 -7.25 1.20
N LEU A 14 0.25 -7.34 2.12
CA LEU A 14 1.55 -6.69 1.99
C LEU A 14 2.33 -7.25 0.81
N ALA A 15 2.28 -8.55 0.60
CA ALA A 15 2.94 -9.19 -0.54
C ALA A 15 2.33 -8.73 -1.86
N GLU A 16 1.01 -8.65 -1.95
CA GLU A 16 0.32 -8.17 -3.13
C GLU A 16 0.70 -6.71 -3.43
N LEU A 17 0.72 -5.89 -2.39
CA LEU A 17 1.08 -4.47 -2.52
C LEU A 17 2.53 -4.32 -2.97
N HIS A 18 3.44 -5.07 -2.36
CA HIS A 18 4.85 -5.05 -2.72
C HIS A 18 5.06 -5.43 -4.18
N ALA A 19 4.40 -6.50 -4.63
CA ALA A 19 4.47 -6.94 -6.02
C ALA A 19 3.90 -5.89 -6.98
N ALA A 20 2.81 -5.24 -6.59
CA ALA A 20 2.18 -4.22 -7.41
C ALA A 20 3.09 -2.98 -7.56
N LEU A 21 3.77 -2.59 -6.49
CA LEU A 21 4.72 -1.48 -6.57
C LEU A 21 5.86 -1.80 -7.52
N ALA A 22 6.36 -3.03 -7.46
CA ALA A 22 7.45 -3.47 -8.33
C ALA A 22 7.01 -3.52 -9.80
N ALA A 23 5.76 -3.91 -10.06
CA ALA A 23 5.24 -4.05 -11.42
C ALA A 23 4.78 -2.73 -12.04
N ALA A 24 4.53 -1.71 -11.22
CA ALA A 24 3.92 -0.47 -11.70
C ALA A 24 4.81 0.34 -12.64
N GLY A 25 6.13 0.19 -12.54
CA GLY A 25 7.06 0.93 -13.40
C GLY A 25 7.29 2.38 -12.99
N GLU A 26 6.47 2.91 -12.10
CA GLU A 26 6.61 4.27 -11.56
C GLU A 26 6.06 4.32 -10.15
N PRO A 27 6.49 5.31 -9.33
CA PRO A 27 5.97 5.42 -7.96
C PRO A 27 4.47 5.65 -7.92
N GLN A 28 3.80 5.04 -6.94
CA GLN A 28 2.35 5.05 -6.79
C GLN A 28 1.93 5.83 -5.55
N SER A 29 0.84 6.58 -5.65
CA SER A 29 0.24 7.23 -4.49
C SER A 29 -0.57 6.23 -3.67
N ALA A 30 -0.90 6.59 -2.42
CA ALA A 30 -1.75 5.75 -1.59
C ALA A 30 -3.12 5.52 -2.25
N GLU A 31 -3.66 6.54 -2.90
CA GLU A 31 -4.94 6.42 -3.61
C GLU A 31 -4.87 5.40 -4.74
N GLN A 32 -3.77 5.37 -5.47
CA GLN A 32 -3.60 4.47 -6.60
C GLN A 32 -3.52 3.00 -6.18
N VAL A 33 -3.11 2.71 -4.95
CA VAL A 33 -3.01 1.33 -4.48
C VAL A 33 -4.28 0.83 -3.79
N ILE A 34 -5.27 1.69 -3.56
CA ILE A 34 -6.51 1.28 -2.93
C ILE A 34 -7.17 0.09 -3.66
N PRO A 35 -7.28 0.07 -5.00
CA PRO A 35 -7.89 -1.07 -5.70
C PRO A 35 -7.14 -2.38 -5.50
N ILE A 36 -5.88 -2.34 -5.14
CA ILE A 36 -5.10 -3.55 -4.86
C ILE A 36 -5.53 -4.16 -3.53
N LEU A 37 -5.76 -3.31 -2.53
CA LEU A 37 -6.13 -3.74 -1.19
C LEU A 37 -7.63 -4.01 -1.05
N PHE A 38 -8.45 -3.27 -1.79
CA PHE A 38 -9.90 -3.33 -1.72
C PHE A 38 -10.45 -3.49 -3.13
N ARG A 39 -10.87 -4.69 -3.48
CA ARG A 39 -11.27 -5.03 -4.84
C ARG A 39 -12.77 -4.84 -5.12
N ARG A 40 -13.46 -4.13 -4.27
CA ARG A 40 -14.90 -3.85 -4.40
C ARG A 40 -15.12 -2.34 -4.45
N PRO A 41 -16.26 -1.89 -5.03
CA PRO A 41 -16.59 -0.47 -4.99
C PRO A 41 -16.74 0.01 -3.55
N LEU A 42 -16.24 1.20 -3.27
CA LEU A 42 -16.25 1.78 -1.93
C LEU A 42 -17.09 3.06 -1.95
N ASP A 43 -17.91 3.26 -0.91
CA ASP A 43 -18.58 4.54 -0.70
C ASP A 43 -17.58 5.55 -0.13
N LEU A 44 -18.02 6.78 0.09
CA LEU A 44 -17.13 7.85 0.55
C LEU A 44 -16.50 7.55 1.90
N GLN A 45 -17.28 7.06 2.87
CA GLN A 45 -16.75 6.69 4.17
C GLN A 45 -15.74 5.56 4.09
N GLN A 46 -16.06 4.55 3.29
CA GLN A 46 -15.17 3.42 3.09
C GLN A 46 -13.87 3.85 2.40
N ARG A 47 -13.94 4.84 1.52
CA ARG A 47 -12.74 5.37 0.87
C ARG A 47 -11.82 6.07 1.85
N PHE A 48 -12.36 6.83 2.81
CA PHE A 48 -11.55 7.43 3.85
C PHE A 48 -10.84 6.37 4.69
N PHE A 49 -11.58 5.32 5.08
CA PHE A 49 -11.01 4.22 5.82
C PHE A 49 -9.94 3.50 4.99
N ALA A 50 -10.22 3.24 3.72
CA ALA A 50 -9.30 2.57 2.82
C ALA A 50 -8.02 3.36 2.60
N MET A 51 -8.12 4.69 2.54
CA MET A 51 -6.95 5.55 2.41
C MET A 51 -6.04 5.40 3.62
N GLY A 52 -6.61 5.40 4.84
CA GLY A 52 -5.83 5.19 6.06
C GLY A 52 -5.14 3.83 6.06
N GLU A 53 -5.85 2.79 5.63
CA GLU A 53 -5.28 1.46 5.53
C GLU A 53 -4.16 1.39 4.48
N ALA A 54 -4.36 2.03 3.34
CA ALA A 54 -3.34 2.06 2.30
C ALA A 54 -2.07 2.74 2.79
N ILE A 55 -2.20 3.86 3.47
CA ILE A 55 -1.06 4.59 4.03
C ILE A 55 -0.34 3.73 5.06
N ALA A 56 -1.08 3.07 5.95
CA ALA A 56 -0.49 2.21 6.97
C ALA A 56 0.30 1.05 6.35
N HIS A 57 -0.27 0.40 5.34
CA HIS A 57 0.42 -0.70 4.66
C HIS A 57 1.67 -0.22 3.92
N LEU A 58 1.59 0.92 3.24
CA LEU A 58 2.74 1.49 2.55
C LEU A 58 3.85 1.87 3.52
N ASN A 59 3.48 2.50 4.65
CA ASN A 59 4.47 2.85 5.67
C ASN A 59 5.12 1.61 6.27
N PHE A 60 4.35 0.54 6.47
CA PHE A 60 4.91 -0.71 6.94
C PHE A 60 5.97 -1.25 5.98
N LEU A 61 5.67 -1.23 4.68
CA LEU A 61 6.63 -1.67 3.67
C LEU A 61 7.89 -0.80 3.68
N CYS A 62 7.74 0.51 3.85
CA CYS A 62 8.89 1.41 3.93
C CYS A 62 9.76 1.09 5.14
N GLN A 63 9.15 0.87 6.30
CA GLN A 63 9.89 0.52 7.52
C GLN A 63 10.57 -0.84 7.40
N ALA A 64 9.97 -1.74 6.66
CA ALA A 64 10.55 -3.06 6.43
C ALA A 64 11.64 -3.05 5.35
N GLY A 65 11.90 -1.90 4.73
CA GLY A 65 12.91 -1.79 3.68
C GLY A 65 12.48 -2.35 2.33
N ARG A 66 11.17 -2.54 2.13
CA ARG A 66 10.63 -3.12 0.90
C ARG A 66 10.00 -2.10 -0.03
N ALA A 67 9.84 -0.87 0.44
CA ALA A 67 9.31 0.22 -0.37
C ALA A 67 10.05 1.49 -0.04
N ARG A 68 10.02 2.45 -0.97
CA ARG A 68 10.64 3.75 -0.79
C ARG A 68 9.59 4.83 -0.98
N ARG A 69 9.55 5.75 -0.05
CA ARG A 69 8.66 6.91 -0.13
C ARG A 69 9.37 8.05 -0.83
N ARG A 70 8.68 8.70 -1.77
CA ARG A 70 9.20 9.86 -2.50
C ARG A 70 8.22 11.01 -2.40
N VAL A 71 8.76 12.22 -2.18
CA VAL A 71 7.97 13.44 -2.26
C VAL A 71 8.20 14.05 -3.63
N GLN A 72 7.14 14.21 -4.39
CA GLN A 72 7.19 14.76 -5.73
C GLN A 72 7.38 16.28 -5.68
N ALA A 73 7.74 16.87 -6.82
CA ALA A 73 7.94 18.32 -6.91
C ALA A 73 6.66 19.11 -6.55
N ASP A 74 5.49 18.53 -6.79
CA ASP A 74 4.21 19.15 -6.45
C ASP A 74 3.78 18.91 -5.00
N GLY A 75 4.63 18.27 -4.19
CA GLY A 75 4.32 17.95 -2.81
C GLY A 75 3.60 16.62 -2.60
N ALA A 76 3.18 15.96 -3.66
CA ALA A 76 2.50 14.67 -3.53
C ALA A 76 3.48 13.58 -3.08
N ILE A 77 2.99 12.67 -2.23
CA ILE A 77 3.78 11.56 -1.72
C ILE A 77 3.48 10.32 -2.53
N ARG A 78 4.52 9.66 -3.05
CA ARG A 78 4.39 8.42 -3.80
C ARG A 78 5.34 7.37 -3.26
N PHE A 79 5.01 6.11 -3.55
CA PHE A 79 5.74 4.97 -3.03
C PHE A 79 6.15 4.07 -4.20
N GLY A 80 7.38 3.59 -4.15
CA GLY A 80 7.89 2.66 -5.15
C GLY A 80 8.63 1.52 -4.50
N PRO A 81 9.11 0.55 -5.30
CA PRO A 81 9.90 -0.55 -4.75
C PRO A 81 11.23 -0.02 -4.23
N HIS A 82 11.74 -0.68 -3.18
CA HIS A 82 13.08 -0.38 -2.69
C HIS A 82 14.10 -1.08 -3.60
N VAL A 83 15.01 -0.31 -4.17
CA VAL A 83 16.05 -0.83 -5.07
C VAL A 83 17.39 -0.76 -4.35
N GLY A 84 17.94 -1.89 -4.11
CA GLY A 84 19.27 -1.98 -3.55
C GLY A 84 19.37 -2.03 -2.12
#